data_f0b8b4f1ba41123e1ab7992ceb39d871
#
_entry.id   f0b8b4f1ba41123e1ab7992ceb39d871
#
_cell.length_a   1.000
_cell.length_b   1.000
_cell.length_c   1.000
_cell.angle_alpha   90.00
_cell.angle_beta   90.00
_cell.angle_gamma   90.00
#
_symmetry.space_group_name_H-M   'P 1'
#
loop_
_entity.id
_entity.type
_entity.pdbx_description
1 polymer ?
#
loop_
_entity_poly.entity_id
_entity_poly.type
_entity_poly.pdbx_seq_one_letter_code
_entity_poly.pdbx_strand_id
1 'polypeptide(L)'
;MAHEVPPLPYDYAALEPYIDAQTMTLHHDKHHATYVTNLNNALQKYPQLQNKSPEELIRGIKSVPDDIRTAVRNNGGGHVNHSMFWKIMKPKGGGAPTGKIADEIKSAFGSLEDFQKLFNDTGTKQFGSGWVWLVRNSGGKLQVLSTPNQDNPMMDGHYPIMGNDVWEHAYYLKYQNKRADYLAAWWNVVNWDEINKRLQAGK
;
A
#
# COMPACT_ATOMS: atom_id res chain seq x y z
N MET A 1 -4.27 12.32 -19.67
CA MET A 1 -3.88 10.99 -20.21
C MET A 1 -4.50 9.91 -19.35
N ALA A 2 -4.80 8.73 -19.92
CA ALA A 2 -5.30 7.62 -19.11
C ALA A 2 -4.20 7.12 -18.15
N HIS A 3 -4.60 6.70 -16.95
CA HIS A 3 -3.69 6.03 -16.02
C HIS A 3 -3.40 4.62 -16.49
N GLU A 4 -2.24 4.09 -16.16
CA GLU A 4 -1.77 2.77 -16.57
C GLU A 4 -1.27 1.97 -15.37
N VAL A 5 -1.38 0.64 -15.46
CA VAL A 5 -0.80 -0.25 -14.44
C VAL A 5 0.72 -0.24 -14.62
N PRO A 6 1.49 0.15 -13.61
CA PRO A 6 2.95 0.08 -13.71
C PRO A 6 3.39 -1.38 -13.77
N PRO A 7 4.44 -1.72 -14.56
CA PRO A 7 4.96 -3.08 -14.58
C PRO A 7 5.51 -3.46 -13.19
N LEU A 8 5.45 -4.76 -12.87
CA LEU A 8 6.15 -5.28 -11.69
C LEU A 8 7.67 -5.09 -11.85
N PRO A 9 8.38 -4.69 -10.79
CA PRO A 9 9.83 -4.56 -10.85
C PRO A 9 10.59 -5.90 -10.71
N TYR A 10 9.87 -7.03 -10.69
CA TYR A 10 10.37 -8.40 -10.57
C TYR A 10 9.37 -9.41 -11.15
N ASP A 11 9.80 -10.65 -11.38
CA ASP A 11 8.95 -11.72 -11.87
C ASP A 11 7.87 -12.12 -10.85
N TYR A 12 6.74 -12.65 -11.31
CA TYR A 12 5.62 -13.06 -10.45
C TYR A 12 6.02 -14.08 -9.37
N ALA A 13 6.95 -14.99 -9.66
CA ALA A 13 7.44 -15.99 -8.71
C ALA A 13 8.58 -15.48 -7.81
N ALA A 14 9.03 -14.24 -8.00
CA ALA A 14 10.25 -13.75 -7.32
C ALA A 14 10.10 -13.55 -5.81
N LEU A 15 8.87 -13.48 -5.29
CA LEU A 15 8.61 -13.34 -3.86
C LEU A 15 8.35 -14.66 -3.14
N GLU A 16 8.44 -15.79 -3.84
CA GLU A 16 8.34 -17.09 -3.20
C GLU A 16 9.54 -17.36 -2.28
N PRO A 17 9.36 -18.11 -1.22
CA PRO A 17 8.16 -18.87 -0.83
C PRO A 17 7.13 -18.06 -0.02
N TYR A 18 7.26 -16.74 0.11
CA TYR A 18 6.44 -15.92 1.01
C TYR A 18 5.12 -15.45 0.38
N ILE A 19 5.13 -15.07 -0.88
CA ILE A 19 3.94 -14.76 -1.68
C ILE A 19 4.02 -15.58 -2.96
N ASP A 20 2.98 -16.35 -3.25
CA ASP A 20 2.97 -17.27 -4.39
C ASP A 20 2.73 -16.54 -5.72
N ALA A 21 3.25 -17.13 -6.80
CA ALA A 21 3.17 -16.56 -8.15
C ALA A 21 1.73 -16.38 -8.65
N GLN A 22 0.81 -17.27 -8.26
CA GLN A 22 -0.59 -17.17 -8.65
C GLN A 22 -1.26 -15.96 -7.98
N THR A 23 -1.01 -15.75 -6.69
CA THR A 23 -1.46 -14.55 -5.98
C THR A 23 -0.91 -13.29 -6.67
N MET A 24 0.38 -13.23 -6.97
CA MET A 24 1.00 -12.08 -7.62
C MET A 24 0.37 -11.78 -8.99
N THR A 25 0.14 -12.81 -9.81
CA THR A 25 -0.50 -12.66 -11.15
C THR A 25 -1.91 -12.11 -11.02
N LEU A 26 -2.74 -12.69 -10.17
CA LEU A 26 -4.11 -12.23 -9.96
C LEU A 26 -4.16 -10.82 -9.35
N HIS A 27 -3.31 -10.56 -8.39
CA HIS A 27 -3.27 -9.32 -7.66
C HIS A 27 -2.85 -8.13 -8.55
N HIS A 28 -1.82 -8.32 -9.38
CA HIS A 28 -1.35 -7.30 -10.31
C HIS A 28 -2.24 -7.21 -11.57
N ASP A 29 -2.42 -8.33 -12.32
CA ASP A 29 -3.01 -8.30 -13.65
C ASP A 29 -4.54 -8.26 -13.64
N LYS A 30 -5.18 -8.56 -12.50
CA LYS A 30 -6.65 -8.52 -12.38
C LYS A 30 -7.09 -7.43 -11.40
N HIS A 31 -6.73 -7.51 -10.12
CA HIS A 31 -7.20 -6.54 -9.13
C HIS A 31 -6.69 -5.13 -9.42
N HIS A 32 -5.37 -4.93 -9.53
CA HIS A 32 -4.81 -3.61 -9.81
C HIS A 32 -5.26 -3.08 -11.18
N ALA A 33 -5.26 -3.92 -12.22
CA ALA A 33 -5.73 -3.53 -13.55
C ALA A 33 -7.21 -3.09 -13.53
N THR A 34 -8.05 -3.76 -12.76
CA THR A 34 -9.46 -3.37 -12.59
C THR A 34 -9.61 -2.01 -11.93
N TYR A 35 -8.81 -1.71 -10.88
CA TYR A 35 -8.81 -0.39 -10.26
C TYR A 35 -8.43 0.71 -11.26
N VAL A 36 -7.39 0.49 -12.07
CA VAL A 36 -6.98 1.46 -13.09
C VAL A 36 -8.07 1.67 -14.14
N THR A 37 -8.66 0.60 -14.65
CA THR A 37 -9.75 0.67 -15.64
C THR A 37 -10.95 1.45 -15.08
N ASN A 38 -11.37 1.15 -13.86
CA ASN A 38 -12.51 1.80 -13.24
C ASN A 38 -12.24 3.27 -12.89
N LEU A 39 -11.02 3.61 -12.47
CA LEU A 39 -10.60 4.99 -12.27
C LEU A 39 -10.69 5.78 -13.57
N ASN A 40 -10.12 5.25 -14.65
CA ASN A 40 -10.18 5.90 -15.97
C ASN A 40 -11.63 6.09 -16.44
N ASN A 41 -12.48 5.10 -16.27
CA ASN A 41 -13.90 5.19 -16.62
C ASN A 41 -14.63 6.29 -15.82
N ALA A 42 -14.37 6.38 -14.51
CA ALA A 42 -14.96 7.43 -13.68
C ALA A 42 -14.53 8.83 -14.12
N LEU A 43 -13.28 8.99 -14.56
CA LEU A 43 -12.72 10.28 -14.97
C LEU A 43 -13.16 10.73 -16.37
N GLN A 44 -13.80 9.88 -17.19
CA GLN A 44 -14.21 10.21 -18.56
C GLN A 44 -15.12 11.46 -18.61
N LYS A 45 -15.99 11.63 -17.62
CA LYS A 45 -16.90 12.77 -17.53
C LYS A 45 -16.22 14.10 -17.16
N TYR A 46 -14.97 14.03 -16.68
CA TYR A 46 -14.26 15.18 -16.11
C TYR A 46 -12.87 15.33 -16.70
N PRO A 47 -12.74 15.82 -17.95
CA PRO A 47 -11.44 15.93 -18.65
C PRO A 47 -10.37 16.68 -17.85
N GLN A 48 -10.77 17.68 -17.05
CA GLN A 48 -9.85 18.44 -16.20
C GLN A 48 -9.20 17.61 -15.08
N LEU A 49 -9.83 16.50 -14.68
CA LEU A 49 -9.28 15.57 -13.69
C LEU A 49 -8.35 14.51 -14.30
N GLN A 50 -8.47 14.24 -15.60
CA GLN A 50 -7.64 13.24 -16.28
C GLN A 50 -6.15 13.63 -16.38
N ASN A 51 -5.83 14.91 -16.15
CA ASN A 51 -4.46 15.40 -16.13
C ASN A 51 -3.82 15.39 -14.73
N LYS A 52 -4.59 15.06 -13.70
CA LYS A 52 -4.08 14.91 -12.33
C LYS A 52 -3.50 13.51 -12.13
N SER A 53 -2.42 13.43 -11.35
CA SER A 53 -1.91 12.14 -10.90
C SER A 53 -2.91 11.44 -9.97
N PRO A 54 -2.87 10.11 -9.85
CA PRO A 54 -3.71 9.38 -8.89
C PRO A 54 -3.54 9.88 -7.46
N GLU A 55 -2.32 10.24 -7.06
CA GLU A 55 -2.01 10.80 -5.75
C GLU A 55 -2.65 12.17 -5.53
N GLU A 56 -2.66 13.04 -6.54
CA GLU A 56 -3.35 14.34 -6.46
C GLU A 56 -4.86 14.17 -6.32
N LEU A 57 -5.46 13.21 -7.03
CA LEU A 57 -6.88 12.90 -6.92
C LEU A 57 -7.24 12.43 -5.51
N ILE A 58 -6.41 11.55 -4.93
CA ILE A 58 -6.62 10.99 -3.58
C ILE A 58 -6.41 12.04 -2.51
N ARG A 59 -5.36 12.87 -2.58
CA ARG A 59 -5.17 13.99 -1.65
C ARG A 59 -6.32 15.00 -1.71
N GLY A 60 -6.80 15.27 -2.90
CA GLY A 60 -7.92 16.18 -3.16
C GLY A 60 -9.29 15.53 -3.19
N ILE A 61 -9.47 14.35 -2.58
CA ILE A 61 -10.70 13.56 -2.74
C ILE A 61 -11.98 14.33 -2.38
N LYS A 62 -11.91 15.23 -1.42
CA LYS A 62 -13.04 16.08 -1.02
C LYS A 62 -13.47 17.09 -2.11
N SER A 63 -12.57 17.41 -3.03
CA SER A 63 -12.82 18.31 -4.17
C SER A 63 -13.24 17.56 -5.45
N VAL A 64 -13.24 16.24 -5.43
CA VAL A 64 -13.74 15.42 -6.54
C VAL A 64 -15.27 15.52 -6.57
N PRO A 65 -15.92 15.70 -7.75
CA PRO A 65 -17.37 15.74 -7.87
C PRO A 65 -18.07 14.56 -7.21
N ASP A 66 -19.21 14.81 -6.57
CA ASP A 66 -19.92 13.86 -5.72
C ASP A 66 -20.32 12.58 -6.45
N ASP A 67 -20.73 12.71 -7.72
CA ASP A 67 -21.19 11.58 -8.55
C ASP A 67 -20.10 10.57 -8.91
N ILE A 68 -18.82 10.99 -8.86
CA ILE A 68 -17.68 10.10 -9.10
C ILE A 68 -16.77 9.91 -7.87
N ARG A 69 -16.98 10.68 -6.79
CA ARG A 69 -16.08 10.68 -5.63
C ARG A 69 -15.87 9.28 -5.05
N THR A 70 -16.92 8.50 -4.89
CA THR A 70 -16.80 7.12 -4.38
C THR A 70 -16.00 6.23 -5.31
N ALA A 71 -16.21 6.35 -6.62
CA ALA A 71 -15.44 5.59 -7.62
C ALA A 71 -13.96 5.97 -7.59
N VAL A 72 -13.65 7.27 -7.53
CA VAL A 72 -12.26 7.77 -7.43
C VAL A 72 -11.61 7.36 -6.10
N ARG A 73 -12.33 7.45 -4.97
CA ARG A 73 -11.85 7.00 -3.66
C ARG A 73 -11.43 5.53 -3.71
N ASN A 74 -12.32 4.66 -4.18
CA ASN A 74 -12.09 3.22 -4.19
C ASN A 74 -11.03 2.82 -5.23
N ASN A 75 -11.18 3.26 -6.46
CA ASN A 75 -10.34 2.80 -7.57
C ASN A 75 -9.04 3.61 -7.67
N GLY A 76 -9.07 4.91 -7.40
CA GLY A 76 -7.87 5.74 -7.29
C GLY A 76 -7.03 5.34 -6.08
N GLY A 77 -7.68 5.10 -4.93
CA GLY A 77 -7.01 4.54 -3.75
C GLY A 77 -6.36 3.20 -4.05
N GLY A 78 -7.11 2.28 -4.68
CA GLY A 78 -6.58 0.99 -5.11
C GLY A 78 -5.37 1.12 -6.02
N HIS A 79 -5.42 2.01 -7.02
CA HIS A 79 -4.29 2.23 -7.92
C HIS A 79 -3.05 2.76 -7.18
N VAL A 80 -3.20 3.78 -6.33
CA VAL A 80 -2.10 4.35 -5.55
C VAL A 80 -1.50 3.33 -4.58
N ASN A 81 -2.35 2.61 -3.84
CA ASN A 81 -1.94 1.60 -2.86
C ASN A 81 -1.07 0.53 -3.52
N HIS A 82 -1.55 -0.05 -4.63
CA HIS A 82 -0.86 -1.14 -5.32
C HIS A 82 0.40 -0.66 -6.05
N SER A 83 0.39 0.53 -6.65
CA SER A 83 1.59 1.12 -7.28
C SER A 83 2.74 1.31 -6.29
N MET A 84 2.43 1.61 -5.02
CA MET A 84 3.40 1.63 -3.94
C MET A 84 3.80 0.22 -3.52
N PHE A 85 2.81 -0.69 -3.35
CA PHE A 85 2.99 -2.02 -2.80
C PHE A 85 4.04 -2.84 -3.57
N TRP A 86 3.98 -2.79 -4.89
CA TRP A 86 4.96 -3.49 -5.74
C TRP A 86 6.40 -3.03 -5.52
N LYS A 87 6.62 -1.74 -5.24
CA LYS A 87 7.95 -1.15 -5.06
C LYS A 87 8.55 -1.40 -3.68
N ILE A 88 7.70 -1.49 -2.66
CA ILE A 88 8.14 -1.71 -1.26
C ILE A 88 8.41 -3.19 -0.94
N MET A 89 8.26 -4.06 -1.93
CA MET A 89 8.69 -5.46 -1.87
C MET A 89 9.80 -5.72 -2.86
N LYS A 90 10.67 -6.70 -2.59
CA LYS A 90 11.72 -7.15 -3.51
C LYS A 90 12.11 -8.61 -3.25
N PRO A 91 12.62 -9.31 -4.27
CA PRO A 91 13.25 -10.62 -4.08
C PRO A 91 14.41 -10.49 -3.09
N LYS A 92 14.56 -11.50 -2.21
CA LYS A 92 15.60 -11.51 -1.16
C LYS A 92 15.59 -10.22 -0.32
N GLY A 93 14.40 -9.70 -0.06
CA GLY A 93 14.18 -8.56 0.81
C GLY A 93 14.28 -8.92 2.29
N GLY A 94 13.64 -8.09 3.13
CA GLY A 94 13.60 -8.32 4.57
C GLY A 94 14.88 -7.93 5.29
N GLY A 95 15.14 -8.62 6.40
CA GLY A 95 16.24 -8.28 7.30
C GLY A 95 15.99 -7.00 8.10
N ALA A 96 17.04 -6.46 8.69
CA ALA A 96 16.96 -5.21 9.45
C ALA A 96 17.03 -3.98 8.52
N PRO A 97 16.24 -2.94 8.77
CA PRO A 97 16.40 -1.68 8.07
C PRO A 97 17.73 -1.02 8.39
N THR A 98 18.23 -0.22 7.46
CA THR A 98 19.45 0.58 7.64
C THR A 98 19.15 2.06 7.36
N GLY A 99 20.04 2.94 7.79
CA GLY A 99 19.91 4.38 7.55
C GLY A 99 18.76 5.01 8.33
N LYS A 100 18.24 6.10 7.80
CA LYS A 100 17.29 6.97 8.50
C LYS A 100 16.02 6.26 8.98
N ILE A 101 15.49 5.30 8.20
CA ILE A 101 14.29 4.56 8.59
C ILE A 101 14.54 3.72 9.86
N ALA A 102 15.74 3.13 10.02
CA ALA A 102 16.08 2.37 11.21
C ALA A 102 16.10 3.26 12.46
N ASP A 103 16.70 4.45 12.35
CA ASP A 103 16.80 5.42 13.45
C ASP A 103 15.41 5.94 13.84
N GLU A 104 14.57 6.27 12.85
CA GLU A 104 13.22 6.79 13.13
C GLU A 104 12.30 5.70 13.70
N ILE A 105 12.39 4.44 13.24
CA ILE A 105 11.65 3.32 13.83
C ILE A 105 12.08 3.13 15.30
N LYS A 106 13.38 3.10 15.57
CA LYS A 106 13.88 2.97 16.94
C LYS A 106 13.41 4.11 17.84
N SER A 107 13.45 5.34 17.32
CA SER A 107 12.99 6.51 18.06
C SER A 107 11.50 6.51 18.35
N ALA A 108 10.68 6.07 17.38
CA ALA A 108 9.21 6.14 17.48
C ALA A 108 8.60 4.95 18.22
N PHE A 109 9.21 3.76 18.11
CA PHE A 109 8.62 2.50 18.57
C PHE A 109 9.50 1.72 19.54
N GLY A 110 10.74 2.17 19.82
CA GLY A 110 11.67 1.51 20.72
C GLY A 110 12.58 0.49 20.05
N SER A 111 12.02 -0.44 19.29
CA SER A 111 12.78 -1.45 18.54
C SER A 111 12.11 -1.77 17.20
N LEU A 112 12.81 -2.51 16.33
CA LEU A 112 12.23 -3.06 15.11
C LEU A 112 11.15 -4.11 15.44
N GLU A 113 11.40 -4.93 16.43
CA GLU A 113 10.51 -5.99 16.89
C GLU A 113 9.19 -5.41 17.42
N ASP A 114 9.26 -4.36 18.22
CA ASP A 114 8.07 -3.67 18.75
C ASP A 114 7.28 -3.02 17.60
N PHE A 115 7.96 -2.40 16.64
CA PHE A 115 7.32 -1.86 15.44
C PHE A 115 6.64 -2.96 14.62
N GLN A 116 7.34 -4.07 14.32
CA GLN A 116 6.77 -5.18 13.56
C GLN A 116 5.58 -5.79 14.27
N LYS A 117 5.68 -5.97 15.60
CA LYS A 117 4.56 -6.45 16.41
C LYS A 117 3.36 -5.52 16.32
N LEU A 118 3.54 -4.21 16.51
CA LEU A 118 2.47 -3.23 16.41
C LEU A 118 1.83 -3.21 15.01
N PHE A 119 2.65 -3.29 13.96
CA PHE A 119 2.19 -3.32 12.57
C PHE A 119 1.35 -4.58 12.29
N ASN A 120 1.84 -5.75 12.68
CA ASN A 120 1.14 -7.02 12.51
C ASN A 120 -0.16 -7.07 13.33
N ASP A 121 -0.12 -6.65 14.58
CA ASP A 121 -1.32 -6.59 15.45
C ASP A 121 -2.38 -5.66 14.85
N THR A 122 -1.97 -4.51 14.30
CA THR A 122 -2.87 -3.55 13.65
C THR A 122 -3.48 -4.15 12.38
N GLY A 123 -2.68 -4.79 11.53
CA GLY A 123 -3.17 -5.46 10.32
C GLY A 123 -4.09 -6.64 10.61
N THR A 124 -3.79 -7.43 11.65
CA THR A 124 -4.64 -8.55 12.09
C THR A 124 -6.00 -8.06 12.60
N LYS A 125 -6.01 -6.94 13.34
CA LYS A 125 -7.22 -6.34 13.89
C LYS A 125 -8.06 -5.58 12.88
N GLN A 126 -7.53 -5.27 11.68
CA GLN A 126 -8.31 -4.65 10.62
C GLN A 126 -9.46 -5.57 10.23
N PHE A 127 -10.69 -5.22 10.62
CA PHE A 127 -11.87 -6.02 10.35
C PHE A 127 -12.27 -5.93 8.87
N GLY A 128 -12.37 -7.08 8.21
CA GLY A 128 -12.66 -7.14 6.76
C GLY A 128 -11.46 -6.74 5.90
N SER A 129 -11.76 -6.21 4.73
CA SER A 129 -10.77 -5.74 3.75
C SER A 129 -10.15 -4.41 4.16
N GLY A 130 -8.88 -4.25 3.91
CA GLY A 130 -8.18 -3.02 4.23
C GLY A 130 -6.67 -3.13 4.12
N TRP A 131 -5.99 -2.17 4.70
CA TRP A 131 -4.55 -2.03 4.69
C TRP A 131 -4.04 -1.68 6.09
N VAL A 132 -2.83 -2.10 6.40
CA VAL A 132 -2.04 -1.59 7.53
C VAL A 132 -0.88 -0.75 7.00
N TRP A 133 -0.58 0.35 7.69
CA TRP A 133 0.35 1.38 7.23
C TRP A 133 1.35 1.78 8.28
N LEU A 134 2.57 2.12 7.85
CA LEU A 134 3.45 3.06 8.52
C LEU A 134 3.33 4.40 7.80
N VAL A 135 2.92 5.42 8.51
CA VAL A 135 2.75 6.77 7.96
C VAL A 135 3.61 7.79 8.69
N ARG A 136 3.93 8.89 8.02
CA ARG A 136 4.23 10.16 8.67
C ARG A 136 2.91 10.92 8.80
N ASN A 137 2.46 11.13 10.03
CA ASN A 137 1.20 11.83 10.25
C ASN A 137 1.35 13.35 10.00
N SER A 138 0.24 14.08 10.02
CA SER A 138 0.21 15.54 9.80
C SER A 138 1.05 16.34 10.82
N GLY A 139 1.38 15.76 11.96
CA GLY A 139 2.31 16.33 12.95
C GLY A 139 3.79 15.96 12.74
N GLY A 140 4.12 15.29 11.61
CA GLY A 140 5.49 14.90 11.27
C GLY A 140 6.01 13.66 11.99
N LYS A 141 5.20 12.96 12.79
CA LYS A 141 5.59 11.78 13.56
C LYS A 141 5.27 10.48 12.82
N LEU A 142 6.08 9.45 13.02
CA LEU A 142 5.76 8.10 12.58
C LEU A 142 4.59 7.53 13.38
N GLN A 143 3.69 6.88 12.67
CA GLN A 143 2.50 6.24 13.25
C GLN A 143 2.13 5.00 12.47
N VAL A 144 1.70 3.95 13.18
CA VAL A 144 1.05 2.77 12.58
C VAL A 144 -0.45 2.96 12.67
N LEU A 145 -1.15 2.73 11.55
CA LEU A 145 -2.62 2.76 11.48
C LEU A 145 -3.15 1.77 10.45
N SER A 146 -4.44 1.50 10.47
CA SER A 146 -5.13 0.75 9.41
C SER A 146 -6.21 1.59 8.76
N THR A 147 -6.54 1.27 7.50
CA THR A 147 -7.65 1.86 6.76
C THR A 147 -8.52 0.77 6.15
N PRO A 148 -9.84 0.99 6.04
CA PRO A 148 -10.74 0.04 5.40
C PRO A 148 -10.59 0.10 3.87
N ASN A 149 -10.93 -0.99 3.22
CA ASN A 149 -11.03 -1.09 1.76
C ASN A 149 -9.75 -0.59 1.05
N GLN A 150 -9.88 0.37 0.14
CA GLN A 150 -8.76 0.99 -0.56
C GLN A 150 -8.50 2.44 -0.11
N ASP A 151 -9.01 2.82 1.06
CA ASP A 151 -8.72 4.13 1.61
C ASP A 151 -7.22 4.31 1.83
N ASN A 152 -6.70 5.44 1.36
CA ASN A 152 -5.29 5.75 1.49
C ASN A 152 -5.10 6.86 2.54
N PRO A 153 -4.11 6.76 3.41
CA PRO A 153 -3.83 7.77 4.45
C PRO A 153 -3.68 9.21 3.94
N MET A 154 -3.35 9.40 2.64
CA MET A 154 -3.28 10.74 2.03
C MET A 154 -4.63 11.46 2.02
N MET A 155 -5.75 10.75 2.07
CA MET A 155 -7.10 11.33 2.16
C MET A 155 -7.29 12.13 3.46
N ASP A 156 -6.55 11.76 4.51
CA ASP A 156 -6.58 12.37 5.84
C ASP A 156 -5.32 13.20 6.14
N GLY A 157 -4.52 13.51 5.10
CA GLY A 157 -3.34 14.36 5.22
C GLY A 157 -2.10 13.67 5.78
N HIS A 158 -2.08 12.35 5.86
CA HIS A 158 -0.90 11.57 6.25
C HIS A 158 -0.09 11.16 5.01
N TYR A 159 1.21 10.95 5.19
CA TYR A 159 2.06 10.44 4.12
C TYR A 159 2.37 8.95 4.34
N PRO A 160 1.91 8.04 3.45
CA PRO A 160 2.18 6.62 3.57
C PRO A 160 3.63 6.30 3.17
N ILE A 161 4.40 5.78 4.13
CA ILE A 161 5.79 5.37 3.93
C ILE A 161 5.85 3.94 3.44
N MET A 162 5.09 3.05 4.09
CA MET A 162 4.87 1.67 3.66
C MET A 162 3.47 1.21 4.06
N GLY A 163 2.97 0.17 3.41
CA GLY A 163 1.70 -0.45 3.76
C GLY A 163 1.65 -1.90 3.32
N ASN A 164 0.83 -2.71 3.98
CA ASN A 164 0.57 -4.09 3.59
C ASN A 164 -0.92 -4.29 3.36
N ASP A 165 -1.24 -4.94 2.25
CA ASP A 165 -2.61 -5.30 1.86
C ASP A 165 -3.11 -6.45 2.71
N VAL A 166 -4.20 -6.23 3.46
CA VAL A 166 -4.85 -7.28 4.25
C VAL A 166 -6.22 -7.69 3.70
N TRP A 167 -6.51 -7.33 2.44
CA TRP A 167 -7.57 -7.96 1.69
C TRP A 167 -7.26 -9.45 1.53
N GLU A 168 -8.27 -10.30 1.60
CA GLU A 168 -8.07 -11.75 1.45
C GLU A 168 -7.45 -12.15 0.11
N HIS A 169 -7.72 -11.41 -0.97
CA HIS A 169 -7.10 -11.68 -2.27
C HIS A 169 -5.55 -11.56 -2.25
N ALA A 170 -4.98 -10.86 -1.29
CA ALA A 170 -3.53 -10.71 -1.18
C ALA A 170 -2.84 -11.94 -0.57
N TYR A 171 -3.59 -12.84 0.10
CA TYR A 171 -2.97 -13.95 0.84
C TYR A 171 -3.75 -15.26 0.86
N TYR A 172 -5.03 -15.28 0.45
CA TYR A 172 -5.91 -16.42 0.71
C TYR A 172 -5.47 -17.71 0.02
N LEU A 173 -4.92 -17.64 -1.19
CA LEU A 173 -4.48 -18.85 -1.92
C LEU A 173 -3.41 -19.62 -1.16
N LYS A 174 -2.51 -18.93 -0.47
CA LYS A 174 -1.40 -19.55 0.27
C LYS A 174 -1.70 -19.73 1.77
N TYR A 175 -2.30 -18.74 2.38
CA TYR A 175 -2.46 -18.68 3.84
C TYR A 175 -3.90 -18.92 4.31
N GLN A 176 -4.87 -19.01 3.40
CA GLN A 176 -6.31 -19.12 3.70
C GLN A 176 -6.72 -18.03 4.73
N ASN A 177 -7.37 -18.43 5.81
CA ASN A 177 -7.81 -17.52 6.86
C ASN A 177 -6.70 -17.04 7.82
N LYS A 178 -5.47 -17.46 7.60
CA LYS A 178 -4.33 -17.18 8.51
C LYS A 178 -3.65 -15.85 8.17
N ARG A 179 -4.38 -14.73 8.30
CA ARG A 179 -3.84 -13.39 8.03
C ARG A 179 -2.57 -13.09 8.85
N ALA A 180 -2.51 -13.53 10.10
CA ALA A 180 -1.34 -13.32 10.96
C ALA A 180 -0.08 -13.98 10.41
N ASP A 181 -0.19 -15.20 9.84
CA ASP A 181 0.94 -15.91 9.23
C ASP A 181 1.43 -15.18 7.97
N TYR A 182 0.52 -14.66 7.15
CA TYR A 182 0.86 -13.82 6.00
C TYR A 182 1.59 -12.55 6.41
N LEU A 183 1.07 -11.82 7.41
CA LEU A 183 1.70 -10.60 7.92
C LEU A 183 3.11 -10.87 8.46
N ALA A 184 3.31 -11.97 9.17
CA ALA A 184 4.62 -12.38 9.65
C ALA A 184 5.58 -12.75 8.50
N ALA A 185 5.09 -13.48 7.50
CA ALA A 185 5.89 -13.90 6.35
C ALA A 185 6.29 -12.72 5.44
N TRP A 186 5.44 -11.69 5.32
CA TRP A 186 5.65 -10.55 4.44
C TRP A 186 6.93 -9.76 4.75
N TRP A 187 7.41 -9.75 6.00
CA TRP A 187 8.65 -9.07 6.37
C TRP A 187 9.89 -9.61 5.64
N ASN A 188 9.83 -10.83 5.10
CA ASN A 188 10.95 -11.43 4.33
C ASN A 188 11.06 -10.85 2.90
N VAL A 189 10.10 -10.12 2.42
CA VAL A 189 10.12 -9.51 1.08
C VAL A 189 10.18 -7.98 1.10
N VAL A 190 10.23 -7.36 2.28
CA VAL A 190 10.24 -5.91 2.45
C VAL A 190 11.47 -5.28 1.82
N ASN A 191 11.27 -4.23 1.02
CA ASN A 191 12.31 -3.44 0.37
C ASN A 191 12.62 -2.19 1.20
N TRP A 192 13.51 -2.32 2.19
CA TRP A 192 13.90 -1.22 3.06
C TRP A 192 14.55 -0.05 2.34
N ASP A 193 15.21 -0.28 1.20
CA ASP A 193 15.82 0.79 0.40
C ASP A 193 14.75 1.72 -0.16
N GLU A 194 13.68 1.15 -0.72
CA GLU A 194 12.56 1.96 -1.23
C GLU A 194 11.79 2.66 -0.09
N ILE A 195 11.58 1.97 1.03
CA ILE A 195 10.94 2.55 2.21
C ILE A 195 11.74 3.73 2.74
N ASN A 196 13.06 3.63 2.75
CA ASN A 196 13.96 4.73 3.17
C ASN A 196 13.88 5.94 2.21
N LYS A 197 13.79 5.71 0.89
CA LYS A 197 13.55 6.77 -0.10
C LYS A 197 12.21 7.47 0.14
N ARG A 198 11.16 6.69 0.37
CA ARG A 198 9.81 7.22 0.66
C ARG A 198 9.79 8.03 1.95
N LEU A 199 10.46 7.56 3.00
CA LEU A 199 10.61 8.30 4.26
C LEU A 199 11.22 9.70 4.01
N GLN A 200 12.22 9.79 3.14
CA GLN A 200 12.90 11.05 2.82
C GLN A 200 12.03 11.97 1.94
N ALA A 201 11.21 11.42 1.06
CA ALA A 201 10.30 12.18 0.22
C ALA A 201 9.10 12.76 0.99
N GLY A 202 8.68 12.12 2.07
CA GLY A 202 7.52 12.48 2.90
C GLY A 202 7.83 13.50 3.99
N LYS A 203 8.68 14.50 3.72
CA LYS A 203 9.01 15.59 4.66
C LYS A 203 7.92 16.65 4.67
#